data_7569f34fc7285bd1c36cc0d432005bba
#
_entry.id   7569f34fc7285bd1c36cc0d432005bba
#
_cell.length_a   1.000
_cell.length_b   1.000
_cell.length_c   1.000
_cell.angle_alpha   90.00
_cell.angle_beta   90.00
_cell.angle_gamma   90.00
#
_symmetry.space_group_name_H-M   'P 1'
#
loop_
_entity.id
_entity.type
_entity.pdbx_description
1 polymer ?
#
loop_
_entity_poly.entity_id
_entity_poly.type
_entity_poly.pdbx_seq_one_letter_code
_entity_poly.pdbx_strand_id
1 'polypeptide(L)'
;MLTHIGFQHGYLTSAVQHMLQREPAQLFVCGHSHILKVQYNKAQAMLCVNPGAAGKYGFHTVQTLIRLTIDGPTIRDLEVIELAPR
;
A
#
# COMPACT_ATOMS: atom_id res chain seq x y z
N MET A 1 3.53 -6.06 6.33
CA MET A 1 4.45 -6.48 5.24
C MET A 1 4.75 -5.29 4.35
N LEU A 2 5.98 -5.15 3.95
CA LEU A 2 6.43 -4.11 3.04
C LEU A 2 7.14 -4.75 1.85
N THR A 3 6.73 -4.39 0.63
CA THR A 3 7.36 -4.86 -0.59
C THR A 3 7.28 -3.79 -1.69
N HIS A 4 8.11 -3.91 -2.73
CA HIS A 4 8.08 -2.98 -3.85
C HIS A 4 6.93 -3.29 -4.81
N ILE A 5 6.87 -4.50 -5.36
CA ILE A 5 5.81 -4.91 -6.27
C ILE A 5 4.85 -5.84 -5.54
N GLY A 6 3.64 -5.34 -5.20
CA GLY A 6 2.64 -6.12 -4.49
C GLY A 6 1.52 -6.66 -5.37
N PHE A 7 1.15 -5.89 -6.40
CA PHE A 7 0.04 -6.21 -7.28
C PHE A 7 0.48 -6.21 -8.74
N GLN A 8 -0.09 -7.13 -9.50
CA GLN A 8 -0.02 -7.13 -10.97
C GLN A 8 -1.41 -7.45 -11.50
N HIS A 9 -1.86 -6.67 -12.49
CA HIS A 9 -3.18 -6.84 -13.10
C HIS A 9 -4.34 -6.81 -12.08
N GLY A 10 -4.18 -6.06 -10.99
CA GLY A 10 -5.19 -5.93 -9.94
C GLY A 10 -5.18 -7.03 -8.88
N TYR A 11 -4.27 -8.00 -8.97
CA TYR A 11 -4.17 -9.12 -8.03
C TYR A 11 -2.81 -9.10 -7.32
N LEU A 12 -2.78 -9.64 -6.09
CA LEU A 12 -1.53 -9.87 -5.37
C LEU A 12 -0.62 -10.79 -6.19
N THR A 13 0.66 -10.46 -6.24
CA THR A 13 1.65 -11.33 -6.92
C THR A 13 1.76 -12.69 -6.25
N SER A 14 2.18 -13.70 -7.00
CA SER A 14 2.39 -15.05 -6.45
C SER A 14 3.36 -15.05 -5.28
N ALA A 15 4.45 -14.27 -5.38
CA ALA A 15 5.44 -14.16 -4.33
C ALA A 15 4.82 -13.61 -3.04
N VAL A 16 3.99 -12.57 -3.14
CA VAL A 16 3.31 -11.99 -1.98
C VAL A 16 2.31 -12.98 -1.39
N GLN A 17 1.54 -13.67 -2.21
CA GLN A 17 0.59 -14.69 -1.74
C GLN A 17 1.29 -15.78 -0.95
N HIS A 18 2.44 -16.26 -1.44
CA HIS A 18 3.26 -17.25 -0.75
C HIS A 18 3.75 -16.76 0.62
N MET A 19 4.26 -15.53 0.66
CA MET A 19 4.75 -14.96 1.92
C MET A 19 3.63 -14.76 2.93
N LEU A 20 2.45 -14.35 2.50
CA LEU A 20 1.29 -14.14 3.38
C LEU A 20 0.71 -15.46 3.92
N GLN A 21 0.85 -16.57 3.19
CA GLN A 21 0.47 -17.88 3.69
C GLN A 21 1.37 -18.34 4.84
N ARG A 22 2.65 -17.95 4.81
CA ARG A 22 3.63 -18.29 5.83
C ARG A 22 3.57 -17.34 7.02
N GLU A 23 3.41 -16.04 6.76
CA GLU A 23 3.34 -14.98 7.78
C GLU A 23 2.21 -14.01 7.44
N PRO A 24 0.97 -14.26 7.90
CA PRO A 24 -0.13 -13.34 7.69
C PRO A 24 0.17 -11.95 8.26
N ALA A 25 -0.29 -10.92 7.58
CA ALA A 25 -0.10 -9.53 7.98
C ALA A 25 -1.43 -8.79 8.06
N GLN A 26 -1.51 -7.79 8.93
CA GLN A 26 -2.67 -6.91 9.06
C GLN A 26 -2.53 -5.67 8.20
N LEU A 27 -1.30 -5.29 7.86
CA LEU A 27 -0.98 -4.15 7.00
C LEU A 27 -0.02 -4.60 5.91
N PHE A 28 -0.37 -4.31 4.67
CA PHE A 28 0.45 -4.58 3.50
C PHE A 28 0.76 -3.27 2.79
N VAL A 29 2.04 -2.95 2.65
CA VAL A 29 2.50 -1.74 2.00
C VAL A 29 3.33 -2.11 0.76
N CYS A 30 2.96 -1.56 -0.37
CA CYS A 30 3.70 -1.76 -1.62
C CYS A 30 3.85 -0.44 -2.38
N GLY A 31 4.63 -0.47 -3.44
CA GLY A 31 4.88 0.67 -4.30
C GLY A 31 4.87 0.28 -5.77
N HIS A 32 5.90 0.67 -6.49
CA HIS A 32 6.16 0.39 -7.90
C HIS A 32 5.25 1.12 -8.89
N SER A 33 3.92 0.99 -8.77
CA SER A 33 2.99 1.61 -9.72
C SER A 33 2.96 3.13 -9.63
N HIS A 34 3.40 3.72 -8.50
CA HIS A 34 3.28 5.14 -8.16
C HIS A 34 1.83 5.62 -8.08
N ILE A 35 0.88 4.71 -7.99
CA ILE A 35 -0.55 5.02 -7.93
C ILE A 35 -1.05 4.80 -6.50
N LEU A 36 -1.63 5.85 -5.94
CA LEU A 36 -2.25 5.79 -4.61
C LEU A 36 -3.33 4.71 -4.57
N LYS A 37 -3.26 3.85 -3.55
CA LYS A 37 -4.27 2.83 -3.31
C LYS A 37 -4.41 2.58 -1.82
N VAL A 38 -5.65 2.60 -1.33
CA VAL A 38 -5.98 2.18 0.04
C VAL A 38 -7.18 1.25 -0.09
N GLN A 39 -7.00 -0.02 0.25
CA GLN A 39 -8.03 -1.04 0.08
C GLN A 39 -7.93 -2.10 1.17
N TYR A 40 -9.06 -2.49 1.73
CA TYR A 40 -9.14 -3.61 2.66
C TYR A 40 -9.37 -4.91 1.91
N ASN A 41 -8.48 -5.88 2.09
CA ASN A 41 -8.62 -7.22 1.51
C ASN A 41 -9.30 -8.12 2.54
N LYS A 42 -10.58 -8.44 2.31
CA LYS A 42 -11.37 -9.25 3.24
C LYS A 42 -10.87 -10.69 3.34
N ALA A 43 -10.40 -11.26 2.24
CA ALA A 43 -9.91 -12.63 2.21
C ALA A 43 -8.67 -12.82 3.09
N GLN A 44 -7.83 -11.80 3.18
CA GLN A 44 -6.60 -11.81 3.97
C GLN A 44 -6.76 -11.08 5.32
N ALA A 45 -7.91 -10.43 5.57
CA ALA A 45 -8.13 -9.54 6.71
C ALA A 45 -7.00 -8.52 6.84
N MET A 46 -6.67 -7.85 5.74
CA MET A 46 -5.45 -7.05 5.61
C MET A 46 -5.74 -5.71 4.94
N LEU A 47 -5.25 -4.63 5.51
CA LEU A 47 -5.26 -3.33 4.87
C LEU A 47 -4.11 -3.24 3.86
N CYS A 48 -4.45 -3.00 2.61
CA CYS A 48 -3.47 -2.87 1.52
C CYS A 48 -3.28 -1.40 1.18
N VAL A 49 -2.04 -0.95 1.18
CA VAL A 49 -1.69 0.44 0.97
C VAL A 49 -0.58 0.58 -0.07
N ASN A 50 -0.81 1.43 -1.06
CA ASN A 50 0.24 1.99 -1.89
C ASN A 50 0.15 3.51 -1.72
N PRO A 51 1.16 4.18 -1.14
CA PRO A 51 1.08 5.61 -0.88
C PRO A 51 1.21 6.49 -2.13
N GLY A 52 1.34 5.90 -3.31
CA GLY A 52 1.64 6.64 -4.52
C GLY A 52 3.10 7.02 -4.59
N ALA A 53 3.40 8.21 -5.09
CA ALA A 53 4.77 8.70 -5.15
C ALA A 53 4.86 10.15 -4.69
N ALA A 54 5.80 10.43 -3.81
CA ALA A 54 6.09 11.79 -3.34
C ALA A 54 7.02 12.54 -4.29
N GLY A 55 7.74 11.83 -5.16
CA GLY A 55 8.63 12.42 -6.14
C GLY A 55 7.93 12.91 -7.40
N LYS A 56 8.71 13.50 -8.31
CA LYS A 56 8.20 14.11 -9.55
C LYS A 56 8.22 13.15 -10.74
N TYR A 57 8.85 11.99 -10.61
CA TYR A 57 9.04 11.05 -11.72
C TYR A 57 8.09 9.86 -11.58
N GLY A 58 7.57 9.36 -12.71
CA GLY A 58 6.65 8.25 -12.78
C GLY A 58 5.39 8.60 -13.56
N PHE A 59 4.39 7.70 -13.52
CA PHE A 59 3.13 7.87 -14.24
C PHE A 59 2.02 8.53 -13.41
N HIS A 60 2.31 8.89 -12.18
CA HIS A 60 1.35 9.55 -11.31
C HIS A 60 1.15 11.02 -11.70
N THR A 61 -0.03 11.56 -11.44
CA THR A 61 -0.40 12.96 -11.75
C THR A 61 -0.31 13.86 -10.53
N VAL A 62 -0.30 13.31 -9.34
CA VAL A 62 -0.21 14.04 -8.05
C VAL A 62 0.84 13.39 -7.19
N GLN A 63 1.63 14.20 -6.51
CA GLN A 63 2.56 13.72 -5.49
C GLN A 63 1.79 13.44 -4.20
N THR A 64 1.90 12.22 -3.69
CA THR A 64 1.14 11.77 -2.51
C THR A 64 2.02 11.04 -1.51
N LEU A 65 1.59 11.07 -0.26
CA LEU A 65 2.11 10.22 0.80
C LEU A 65 0.95 9.84 1.74
N ILE A 66 1.18 8.82 2.55
CA ILE A 66 0.21 8.36 3.55
C ILE A 66 0.90 8.36 4.91
N ARG A 67 0.19 8.85 5.93
CA ARG A 67 0.59 8.63 7.32
C ARG A 67 -0.53 7.90 8.06
N LEU A 68 -0.15 7.10 9.03
CA LEU A 68 -1.08 6.36 9.86
C LEU A 68 -0.46 6.10 11.24
N THR A 69 -1.29 5.72 12.19
CA THR A 69 -0.84 5.34 13.52
C THR A 69 -1.06 3.85 13.72
N ILE A 70 -0.02 3.16 14.20
CA ILE A 70 -0.12 1.77 14.61
C ILE A 70 -0.11 1.75 16.14
N ASP A 71 -1.23 1.27 16.73
CA ASP A 71 -1.42 1.22 18.18
C ASP A 71 -1.79 -0.22 18.55
N GLY A 72 -0.78 -1.03 18.90
CA GLY A 72 -0.97 -2.46 19.11
C GLY A 72 -1.53 -3.13 17.85
N PRO A 73 -2.68 -3.83 17.93
CA PRO A 73 -3.28 -4.46 16.76
C PRO A 73 -4.12 -3.48 15.91
N THR A 74 -4.23 -2.22 16.32
CA THR A 74 -5.10 -1.23 15.68
C THR A 74 -4.30 -0.32 14.75
N ILE A 75 -4.79 -0.16 13.52
CA ILE A 75 -4.30 0.84 12.57
C ILE A 75 -5.34 1.95 12.53
N ARG A 76 -4.93 3.19 12.83
CA ARG A 76 -5.85 4.32 12.91
C ARG A 76 -5.24 5.59 12.35
N ASP A 77 -6.07 6.63 12.21
CA ASP A 77 -5.66 7.97 11.80
C ASP A 77 -4.95 7.95 10.44
N LEU A 78 -5.41 7.10 9.52
CA LEU A 78 -4.86 7.07 8.18
C LEU A 78 -5.24 8.34 7.44
N GLU A 79 -4.23 9.03 6.90
CA GLU A 79 -4.42 10.24 6.10
C GLU A 79 -3.65 10.12 4.80
N VAL A 80 -4.30 10.47 3.69
CA VAL A 80 -3.66 10.68 2.40
C VAL A 80 -3.29 12.16 2.29
N ILE A 81 -2.01 12.44 2.05
CA ILE A 81 -1.52 13.81 1.95
C ILE A 81 -1.09 14.06 0.50
N GLU A 82 -1.75 14.99 -0.14
CA GLU A 82 -1.36 15.47 -1.47
C GLU A 82 -0.37 16.61 -1.31
N LEU A 83 0.83 16.45 -1.88
CA LEU A 83 1.89 17.44 -1.76
C LEU A 83 1.78 18.51 -2.85
N ALA A 84 1.71 18.08 -4.10
CA ALA A 84 1.63 18.97 -5.24
C ALA A 84 1.24 18.17 -6.49
N PRO A 85 0.66 18.82 -7.52
CA PRO A 85 0.58 18.20 -8.84
C PRO A 85 1.98 17.87 -9.34
N ARG A 86 2.07 16.74 -9.99
CA ARG A 86 3.33 16.31 -10.57
C ARG A 86 3.86 17.28 -11.63
#